data_9c406063bd2592ec7f92e6304e091ca1
#
_entry.id   9c406063bd2592ec7f92e6304e091ca1
#
_cell.length_a   1.000
_cell.length_b   1.000
_cell.length_c   1.000
_cell.angle_alpha   90.00
_cell.angle_beta   90.00
_cell.angle_gamma   90.00
#
_symmetry.space_group_name_H-M   'P 1'
#
loop_
_entity.id
_entity.type
_entity.pdbx_description
1 polymer ?
#
loop_
_entity_poly.entity_id
_entity_poly.type
_entity_poly.pdbx_seq_one_letter_code
_entity_poly.pdbx_strand_id
1 'polypeptide(L)'
;DGLYGINNINRFLQNSNPNESVVWGINTYKVGDPILFNESNIFSPLIHNNSKGKIFGIHPGEQEIQFDIELEESINEIDAWEYDFELIGESEAGKSIISFTVSKYRSTDEDDEDNNSSVVPFQVAYAVSIHKAQGLEYDSVKIVITNETEERITHNIFYTAITRAKNKLKVYWSPETEQSVLERLEVKSSQKDAHLLSQLSSLTMEN
;
A
#
# COMPACT_ATOMS: atom_id res chain seq x y z
N ASP A 1 -12.14 2.57 -13.36
CA ASP A 1 -11.52 1.36 -12.80
C ASP A 1 -11.91 0.17 -13.67
N GLY A 2 -11.00 -0.27 -14.57
CA GLY A 2 -11.20 -1.45 -15.40
C GLY A 2 -11.21 -2.75 -14.57
N LEU A 3 -11.42 -3.91 -15.25
CA LEU A 3 -11.47 -5.24 -14.64
C LEU A 3 -10.23 -5.54 -13.75
N TYR A 4 -9.08 -5.04 -14.16
CA TYR A 4 -7.80 -5.16 -13.44
C TYR A 4 -7.47 -3.93 -12.58
N GLY A 5 -8.45 -3.07 -12.30
CA GLY A 5 -8.30 -1.97 -11.35
C GLY A 5 -7.99 -2.50 -9.95
N ILE A 6 -7.20 -1.74 -9.19
CA ILE A 6 -6.67 -2.17 -7.88
C ILE A 6 -7.79 -2.56 -6.89
N ASN A 7 -8.92 -1.88 -6.94
CA ASN A 7 -10.06 -2.20 -6.08
C ASN A 7 -10.70 -3.55 -6.44
N ASN A 8 -10.79 -3.86 -7.74
CA ASN A 8 -11.33 -5.15 -8.20
C ASN A 8 -10.38 -6.30 -7.86
N ILE A 9 -9.08 -6.09 -8.01
CA ILE A 9 -8.07 -7.08 -7.60
C ILE A 9 -8.12 -7.32 -6.09
N ASN A 10 -8.21 -6.25 -5.28
CA ASN A 10 -8.35 -6.38 -3.83
C ASN A 10 -9.61 -7.17 -3.45
N ARG A 11 -10.77 -6.85 -4.03
CA ARG A 11 -12.02 -7.60 -3.78
C ARG A 11 -11.91 -9.07 -4.18
N PHE A 12 -11.31 -9.34 -5.35
CA PHE A 12 -11.11 -10.71 -5.81
C PHE A 12 -10.22 -11.52 -4.85
N LEU A 13 -9.11 -10.93 -4.40
CA LEU A 13 -8.20 -11.59 -3.47
C LEU A 13 -8.81 -11.72 -2.07
N GLN A 14 -9.55 -10.73 -1.61
CA GLN A 14 -10.28 -10.77 -0.33
C GLN A 14 -11.32 -11.89 -0.28
N ASN A 15 -11.90 -12.29 -1.43
CA ASN A 15 -12.85 -13.40 -1.50
C ASN A 15 -12.23 -14.73 -1.08
N SER A 16 -10.90 -14.88 -1.16
CA SER A 16 -10.20 -16.08 -0.67
C SER A 16 -10.05 -16.12 0.86
N ASN A 17 -10.29 -15.01 1.54
CA ASN A 17 -10.36 -14.93 3.00
C ASN A 17 -11.72 -15.49 3.47
N PRO A 18 -11.76 -16.62 4.21
CA PRO A 18 -13.00 -17.29 4.60
C PRO A 18 -13.74 -16.61 5.75
N ASN A 19 -13.13 -15.63 6.42
CA ASN A 19 -13.70 -14.97 7.57
C ASN A 19 -14.94 -14.14 7.20
N GLU A 20 -15.80 -13.91 8.18
CA GLU A 20 -17.02 -13.14 8.01
C GLU A 20 -16.74 -11.70 7.53
N SER A 21 -17.61 -11.22 6.65
CA SER A 21 -17.50 -9.88 6.08
C SER A 21 -18.24 -8.85 6.93
N VAL A 22 -17.60 -7.76 7.27
CA VAL A 22 -18.20 -6.59 7.90
C VAL A 22 -18.20 -5.45 6.90
N VAL A 23 -19.38 -4.86 6.63
CA VAL A 23 -19.54 -3.71 5.74
C VAL A 23 -19.58 -2.44 6.57
N TRP A 24 -18.73 -1.47 6.21
CA TRP A 24 -18.71 -0.15 6.82
C TRP A 24 -18.54 0.92 5.74
N GLY A 25 -19.52 1.79 5.60
CA GLY A 25 -19.59 2.71 4.48
C GLY A 25 -19.68 1.97 3.15
N ILE A 26 -18.77 2.27 2.25
CA ILE A 26 -18.67 1.62 0.92
C ILE A 26 -17.68 0.45 0.88
N ASN A 27 -17.01 0.19 1.98
CA ASN A 27 -15.94 -0.79 2.07
C ASN A 27 -16.38 -2.06 2.82
N THR A 28 -15.70 -3.15 2.54
CA THR A 28 -15.88 -4.45 3.20
C THR A 28 -14.57 -4.84 3.84
N TYR A 29 -14.64 -5.29 5.08
CA TYR A 29 -13.50 -5.69 5.90
C TYR A 29 -13.70 -7.09 6.43
N LYS A 30 -12.61 -7.83 6.58
CA LYS A 30 -12.59 -9.17 7.20
C LYS A 30 -11.40 -9.29 8.14
N VAL A 31 -11.58 -9.99 9.24
CA VAL A 31 -10.45 -10.38 10.10
C VAL A 31 -9.43 -11.13 9.24
N GLY A 32 -8.15 -10.78 9.40
CA GLY A 32 -7.06 -11.34 8.61
C GLY A 32 -6.75 -10.59 7.31
N ASP A 33 -7.53 -9.57 6.93
CA ASP A 33 -7.21 -8.74 5.76
C ASP A 33 -5.89 -7.98 6.00
N PRO A 34 -4.96 -8.00 5.05
CA PRO A 34 -3.80 -7.10 5.08
C PRO A 34 -4.26 -5.67 4.80
N ILE A 35 -3.65 -4.73 5.49
CA ILE A 35 -3.96 -3.30 5.34
C ILE A 35 -2.71 -2.45 5.14
N LEU A 36 -2.91 -1.25 4.57
CA LEU A 36 -1.96 -0.14 4.60
C LEU A 36 -2.65 1.10 5.17
N PHE A 37 -2.02 1.73 6.13
CA PHE A 37 -2.46 3.03 6.62
C PHE A 37 -2.29 4.08 5.52
N ASN A 38 -3.29 4.92 5.30
CA ASN A 38 -3.31 5.93 4.24
C ASN A 38 -3.70 7.33 4.73
N GLU A 39 -4.28 7.44 5.93
CA GLU A 39 -4.66 8.69 6.57
C GLU A 39 -4.24 8.63 8.06
N SER A 40 -2.96 8.35 8.28
CA SER A 40 -2.44 8.11 9.63
C SER A 40 -1.96 9.38 10.34
N ASN A 41 -2.35 10.57 9.87
CA ASN A 41 -1.96 11.82 10.53
C ASN A 41 -2.38 11.88 12.00
N ILE A 42 -3.49 11.24 12.35
CA ILE A 42 -3.98 11.08 13.73
C ILE A 42 -3.07 10.20 14.59
N PHE A 43 -2.29 9.31 13.98
CA PHE A 43 -1.39 8.35 14.66
C PHE A 43 0.09 8.68 14.44
N SER A 44 0.40 9.76 13.70
CA SER A 44 1.78 10.20 13.46
C SER A 44 2.39 10.82 14.73
N PRO A 45 3.67 10.59 15.04
CA PRO A 45 4.67 9.92 14.20
C PRO A 45 4.79 8.39 14.38
N LEU A 46 4.00 7.74 15.24
CA LEU A 46 4.15 6.31 15.53
C LEU A 46 3.70 5.43 14.36
N ILE A 47 2.60 5.79 13.70
CA ILE A 47 2.09 5.08 12.52
C ILE A 47 2.09 6.04 11.35
N HIS A 48 2.86 5.70 10.33
CA HIS A 48 3.01 6.51 9.12
C HIS A 48 2.12 6.02 7.98
N ASN A 49 1.93 6.87 6.99
CA ASN A 49 1.33 6.44 5.71
C ASN A 49 2.15 5.31 5.10
N ASN A 50 1.46 4.28 4.61
CA ASN A 50 1.99 3.02 4.13
C ASN A 50 2.54 2.08 5.22
N SER A 51 2.39 2.39 6.52
CA SER A 51 2.60 1.37 7.55
C SER A 51 1.70 0.18 7.31
N LYS A 52 2.26 -1.02 7.43
CA LYS A 52 1.55 -2.27 7.17
C LYS A 52 0.93 -2.81 8.44
N GLY A 53 -0.20 -3.47 8.28
CA GLY A 53 -0.87 -4.20 9.35
C GLY A 53 -1.77 -5.30 8.82
N LYS A 54 -2.44 -5.94 9.75
CA LYS A 54 -3.46 -6.95 9.47
C LYS A 54 -4.63 -6.75 10.43
N ILE A 55 -5.84 -6.85 9.95
CA ILE A 55 -7.03 -6.78 10.81
C ILE A 55 -7.03 -7.99 11.74
N PHE A 56 -6.92 -7.74 13.05
CA PHE A 56 -6.94 -8.74 14.10
C PHE A 56 -8.36 -8.96 14.64
N GLY A 57 -9.12 -7.86 14.78
CA GLY A 57 -10.51 -7.88 15.25
C GLY A 57 -11.35 -6.78 14.59
N ILE A 58 -12.66 -7.00 14.52
CA ILE A 58 -13.64 -6.01 14.03
C ILE A 58 -14.85 -6.09 14.95
N HIS A 59 -15.23 -4.96 15.55
CA HIS A 59 -16.35 -4.86 16.49
C HIS A 59 -17.34 -3.80 15.99
N PRO A 60 -18.32 -4.19 15.15
CA PRO A 60 -19.29 -3.26 14.59
C PRO A 60 -20.33 -2.84 15.63
N GLY A 61 -20.52 -1.52 15.79
CA GLY A 61 -21.61 -0.90 16.54
C GLY A 61 -22.61 -0.21 15.61
N GLU A 62 -23.63 0.45 16.17
CA GLU A 62 -24.64 1.17 15.38
C GLU A 62 -24.08 2.47 14.78
N GLN A 63 -23.30 3.22 15.55
CA GLN A 63 -22.79 4.55 15.20
C GLN A 63 -21.28 4.55 14.95
N GLU A 64 -20.59 3.53 15.40
CA GLU A 64 -19.14 3.41 15.35
C GLU A 64 -18.70 1.98 15.11
N ILE A 65 -17.49 1.82 14.63
CA ILE A 65 -16.82 0.54 14.43
C ILE A 65 -15.44 0.59 15.07
N GLN A 66 -15.11 -0.41 15.87
CA GLN A 66 -13.79 -0.56 16.45
C GLN A 66 -12.99 -1.58 15.64
N PHE A 67 -11.76 -1.24 15.34
CA PHE A 67 -10.79 -2.12 14.68
C PHE A 67 -9.63 -2.43 15.63
N ASP A 68 -9.29 -3.70 15.72
CA ASP A 68 -8.04 -4.16 16.31
C ASP A 68 -7.09 -4.52 15.18
N ILE A 69 -5.92 -3.89 15.15
CA ILE A 69 -4.94 -4.04 14.07
C ILE A 69 -3.61 -4.57 14.63
N GLU A 70 -3.17 -5.71 14.12
CA GLU A 70 -1.81 -6.20 14.31
C GLU A 70 -0.88 -5.42 13.39
N LEU A 71 0.04 -4.65 13.95
CA LEU A 71 1.04 -3.89 13.19
C LEU A 71 2.20 -4.79 12.76
N GLU A 72 2.85 -4.48 11.65
CA GLU A 72 4.06 -5.20 11.25
C GLU A 72 5.26 -4.82 12.13
N GLU A 73 5.29 -3.59 12.62
CA GLU A 73 6.32 -3.05 13.52
C GLU A 73 5.77 -2.96 14.95
N SER A 74 6.63 -3.23 15.93
CA SER A 74 6.25 -3.11 17.34
C SER A 74 6.35 -1.66 17.82
N ILE A 75 5.40 -1.23 18.65
CA ILE A 75 5.33 0.11 19.24
C ILE A 75 5.55 -0.04 20.76
N ASN A 76 6.31 0.91 21.36
CA ASN A 76 6.46 0.96 22.81
C ASN A 76 5.22 1.55 23.48
N GLU A 77 4.82 0.97 24.61
CA GLU A 77 3.67 1.46 25.41
C GLU A 77 3.81 2.93 25.84
N ILE A 78 5.04 3.38 26.14
CA ILE A 78 5.30 4.75 26.60
C ILE A 78 4.97 5.78 25.52
N ASP A 79 5.15 5.40 24.24
CA ASP A 79 4.92 6.30 23.12
C ASP A 79 3.45 6.31 22.68
N ALA A 80 2.68 5.27 23.03
CA ALA A 80 1.32 5.06 22.54
C ALA A 80 0.24 5.90 23.27
N TRP A 81 0.48 6.29 24.51
CA TRP A 81 -0.54 6.89 25.39
C TRP A 81 -1.00 8.30 24.99
N GLU A 82 -0.26 8.97 24.13
CA GLU A 82 -0.58 10.33 23.63
C GLU A 82 -1.48 10.33 22.39
N TYR A 83 -1.87 9.15 21.87
CA TYR A 83 -2.57 9.01 20.58
C TYR A 83 -3.98 8.44 20.74
N ASP A 84 -4.82 8.67 19.73
CA ASP A 84 -6.22 8.21 19.68
C ASP A 84 -6.34 6.70 19.35
N PHE A 85 -5.42 5.88 19.86
CA PHE A 85 -5.50 4.43 19.84
C PHE A 85 -5.01 3.82 21.15
N GLU A 86 -5.50 2.64 21.47
CA GLU A 86 -5.05 1.85 22.60
C GLU A 86 -4.11 0.73 22.15
N LEU A 87 -3.00 0.54 22.84
CA LEU A 87 -2.18 -0.66 22.70
C LEU A 87 -2.80 -1.76 23.55
N ILE A 88 -3.47 -2.73 22.92
CA ILE A 88 -4.23 -3.78 23.63
C ILE A 88 -3.42 -5.06 23.88
N GLY A 89 -2.21 -5.16 23.34
CA GLY A 89 -1.31 -6.27 23.59
C GLY A 89 -0.35 -6.56 22.45
N GLU A 90 0.19 -7.77 22.49
CA GLU A 90 1.07 -8.32 21.46
C GLU A 90 0.50 -9.61 20.91
N SER A 91 0.72 -9.86 19.63
CA SER A 91 0.39 -11.14 18.98
C SER A 91 1.39 -12.24 19.37
N GLU A 92 1.08 -13.48 19.05
CA GLU A 92 2.01 -14.61 19.24
C GLU A 92 3.36 -14.42 18.51
N ALA A 93 3.39 -13.57 17.49
CA ALA A 93 4.60 -13.20 16.75
C ALA A 93 5.37 -12.02 17.39
N GLY A 94 4.96 -11.52 18.55
CA GLY A 94 5.56 -10.38 19.24
C GLY A 94 5.29 -9.04 18.55
N LYS A 95 4.21 -8.94 17.76
CA LYS A 95 3.79 -7.72 17.08
C LYS A 95 2.75 -6.98 17.89
N SER A 96 2.85 -5.65 17.94
CA SER A 96 1.88 -4.83 18.64
C SER A 96 0.49 -4.90 18.03
N ILE A 97 -0.53 -5.01 18.88
CA ILE A 97 -1.94 -4.93 18.50
C ILE A 97 -2.50 -3.64 19.07
N ILE A 98 -2.97 -2.78 18.18
CA ILE A 98 -3.62 -1.52 18.52
C ILE A 98 -5.12 -1.62 18.29
N SER A 99 -5.88 -0.83 19.05
CA SER A 99 -7.33 -0.71 18.91
C SER A 99 -7.72 0.75 18.77
N PHE A 100 -8.61 1.06 17.84
CA PHE A 100 -9.19 2.39 17.66
C PHE A 100 -10.60 2.32 17.10
N THR A 101 -11.35 3.40 17.29
CA THR A 101 -12.76 3.50 16.90
C THR A 101 -12.93 4.51 15.78
N VAL A 102 -13.79 4.19 14.82
CA VAL A 102 -14.16 5.05 13.68
C VAL A 102 -15.66 5.32 13.74
N SER A 103 -16.04 6.60 13.81
CA SER A 103 -17.43 7.03 13.85
C SER A 103 -18.07 7.08 12.45
N LYS A 104 -19.38 6.84 12.37
CA LYS A 104 -20.15 6.82 11.11
C LYS A 104 -20.43 8.22 10.57
N TYR A 105 -20.56 9.19 11.45
CA TYR A 105 -20.93 10.55 11.12
C TYR A 105 -19.80 11.52 11.46
N ARG A 106 -19.56 12.47 10.54
CA ARG A 106 -18.80 13.67 10.89
C ARG A 106 -19.60 14.50 11.86
N SER A 107 -18.97 15.04 12.90
CA SER A 107 -19.54 16.12 13.67
C SER A 107 -19.84 17.30 12.72
N THR A 108 -21.03 17.91 12.86
CA THR A 108 -21.43 19.09 12.06
C THR A 108 -20.98 20.40 12.71
N ASP A 109 -20.39 20.32 13.90
CA ASP A 109 -19.91 21.49 14.61
C ASP A 109 -18.52 21.89 14.08
N GLU A 110 -18.43 23.09 13.48
CA GLU A 110 -17.24 23.61 12.83
C GLU A 110 -16.04 23.84 13.80
N ASP A 111 -16.28 23.74 15.12
CA ASP A 111 -15.29 23.97 16.17
C ASP A 111 -14.61 22.70 16.69
N ASP A 112 -15.04 21.50 16.25
CA ASP A 112 -14.41 20.24 16.67
C ASP A 112 -13.23 19.88 15.75
N GLU A 113 -12.01 19.99 16.29
CA GLU A 113 -10.79 19.49 15.67
C GLU A 113 -10.81 17.95 15.44
N ASP A 114 -11.81 17.24 16.00
CA ASP A 114 -12.02 15.78 15.91
C ASP A 114 -12.68 15.27 14.62
N ASN A 115 -12.76 16.08 13.57
CA ASN A 115 -13.35 15.70 12.26
C ASN A 115 -12.63 14.53 11.55
N ASN A 116 -11.51 14.05 12.08
CA ASN A 116 -10.72 12.94 11.52
C ASN A 116 -11.26 11.54 11.87
N SER A 117 -12.11 11.41 12.90
CA SER A 117 -12.58 10.11 13.40
C SER A 117 -13.62 9.40 12.53
N SER A 118 -14.10 10.03 11.45
CA SER A 118 -15.12 9.44 10.57
C SER A 118 -14.57 8.70 9.35
N VAL A 119 -13.27 8.78 9.10
CA VAL A 119 -12.61 8.12 7.97
C VAL A 119 -11.78 6.95 8.50
N VAL A 120 -11.97 5.77 7.91
CA VAL A 120 -11.12 4.61 8.23
C VAL A 120 -9.70 4.92 7.75
N PRO A 121 -8.70 5.00 8.67
CA PRO A 121 -7.36 5.51 8.36
C PRO A 121 -6.49 4.51 7.60
N PHE A 122 -7.06 3.47 7.06
CA PHE A 122 -6.38 2.44 6.28
C PHE A 122 -7.22 1.94 5.11
N GLN A 123 -6.57 1.24 4.21
CA GLN A 123 -7.20 0.51 3.12
C GLN A 123 -6.82 -0.96 3.15
N VAL A 124 -7.72 -1.84 2.68
CA VAL A 124 -7.40 -3.25 2.43
C VAL A 124 -6.35 -3.34 1.32
N ALA A 125 -5.30 -4.13 1.52
CA ALA A 125 -4.07 -4.07 0.74
C ALA A 125 -3.53 -5.45 0.31
N TYR A 126 -4.39 -6.33 -0.21
CA TYR A 126 -3.95 -7.53 -0.92
C TYR A 126 -3.15 -7.18 -2.18
N ALA A 127 -3.52 -6.08 -2.84
CA ALA A 127 -2.79 -5.48 -3.94
C ALA A 127 -2.67 -3.97 -3.71
N VAL A 128 -1.52 -3.40 -4.08
CA VAL A 128 -1.22 -1.98 -3.95
C VAL A 128 -0.65 -1.44 -5.26
N SER A 129 -0.80 -0.13 -5.50
CA SER A 129 -0.13 0.51 -6.63
C SER A 129 1.37 0.60 -6.38
N ILE A 130 2.16 0.65 -7.46
CA ILE A 130 3.62 0.78 -7.37
C ILE A 130 4.02 2.03 -6.58
N HIS A 131 3.28 3.12 -6.71
CA HIS A 131 3.53 4.35 -5.95
C HIS A 131 3.37 4.16 -4.44
N LYS A 132 2.32 3.44 -4.01
CA LYS A 132 2.10 3.11 -2.60
C LYS A 132 3.08 2.05 -2.08
N ALA A 133 3.62 1.22 -2.96
CA ALA A 133 4.64 0.23 -2.60
C ALA A 133 6.05 0.83 -2.51
N GLN A 134 6.24 2.10 -2.85
CA GLN A 134 7.55 2.74 -2.77
C GLN A 134 8.03 2.82 -1.31
N GLY A 135 9.28 2.37 -1.08
CA GLY A 135 9.84 2.25 0.28
C GLY A 135 9.48 0.95 1.00
N LEU A 136 8.48 0.21 0.53
CA LEU A 136 8.09 -1.07 1.12
C LEU A 136 8.85 -2.23 0.46
N GLU A 137 9.02 -3.31 1.21
CA GLU A 137 9.63 -4.55 0.72
C GLU A 137 8.75 -5.75 1.11
N TYR A 138 8.76 -6.76 0.25
CA TYR A 138 7.96 -7.97 0.42
C TYR A 138 8.79 -9.21 0.09
N ASP A 139 8.56 -10.29 0.80
CA ASP A 139 9.22 -11.58 0.53
C ASP A 139 8.93 -12.09 -0.90
N SER A 140 7.68 -11.94 -1.32
CA SER A 140 7.21 -12.34 -2.64
C SER A 140 6.35 -11.25 -3.28
N VAL A 141 6.70 -10.87 -4.51
CA VAL A 141 5.97 -9.86 -5.30
C VAL A 141 5.42 -10.47 -6.57
N LYS A 142 4.16 -10.14 -6.86
CA LYS A 142 3.50 -10.41 -8.14
C LYS A 142 3.15 -9.08 -8.78
N ILE A 143 3.68 -8.84 -9.96
CA ILE A 143 3.42 -7.63 -10.75
C ILE A 143 2.42 -8.00 -11.84
N VAL A 144 1.35 -7.22 -11.98
CA VAL A 144 0.38 -7.36 -13.07
C VAL A 144 0.48 -6.11 -13.94
N ILE A 145 0.80 -6.30 -15.23
CA ILE A 145 0.87 -5.25 -16.23
C ILE A 145 -0.12 -5.59 -17.33
N THR A 146 -1.07 -4.69 -17.56
CA THR A 146 -2.08 -4.84 -18.61
C THR A 146 -1.73 -3.95 -19.82
N ASN A 147 -2.25 -4.27 -20.98
CA ASN A 147 -2.11 -3.46 -22.19
C ASN A 147 -2.64 -2.02 -22.01
N GLU A 148 -3.64 -1.81 -21.15
CA GLU A 148 -4.14 -0.46 -20.83
C GLU A 148 -3.14 0.41 -20.04
N THR A 149 -2.20 -0.22 -19.37
CA THR A 149 -1.23 0.45 -18.48
C THR A 149 0.19 0.42 -19.01
N GLU A 150 0.48 -0.40 -20.02
CA GLU A 150 1.83 -0.64 -20.54
C GLU A 150 2.56 0.63 -20.97
N GLU A 151 1.84 1.61 -21.58
CA GLU A 151 2.42 2.88 -22.01
C GLU A 151 2.95 3.73 -20.85
N ARG A 152 2.43 3.53 -19.65
CA ARG A 152 2.82 4.23 -18.42
C ARG A 152 4.01 3.59 -17.72
N ILE A 153 4.40 2.37 -18.13
CA ILE A 153 5.51 1.65 -17.52
C ILE A 153 6.83 2.21 -18.05
N THR A 154 7.40 3.12 -17.27
CA THR A 154 8.75 3.65 -17.50
C THR A 154 9.79 2.74 -16.85
N HIS A 155 11.05 2.89 -17.25
CA HIS A 155 12.19 2.19 -16.63
C HIS A 155 12.19 2.35 -15.09
N ASN A 156 11.98 3.57 -14.60
CA ASN A 156 11.99 3.84 -13.17
C ASN A 156 10.82 3.14 -12.45
N ILE A 157 9.62 3.13 -13.04
CA ILE A 157 8.44 2.46 -12.50
C ILE A 157 8.67 0.95 -12.47
N PHE A 158 9.17 0.37 -13.57
CA PHE A 158 9.46 -1.05 -13.63
C PHE A 158 10.54 -1.45 -12.64
N TYR A 159 11.65 -0.71 -12.58
CA TYR A 159 12.72 -0.92 -11.60
C TYR A 159 12.20 -0.83 -10.15
N THR A 160 11.41 0.20 -9.83
CA THR A 160 10.79 0.34 -8.51
C THR A 160 9.94 -0.87 -8.16
N ALA A 161 9.15 -1.39 -9.11
CA ALA A 161 8.28 -2.55 -8.86
C ALA A 161 9.08 -3.83 -8.59
N ILE A 162 10.06 -4.15 -9.42
CA ILE A 162 10.85 -5.39 -9.28
C ILE A 162 11.71 -5.39 -8.02
N THR A 163 12.22 -4.23 -7.61
CA THR A 163 13.04 -4.09 -6.40
C THR A 163 12.24 -4.17 -5.10
N ARG A 164 10.92 -4.28 -5.16
CA ARG A 164 10.08 -4.55 -3.96
C ARG A 164 10.18 -6.01 -3.50
N ALA A 165 10.67 -6.91 -4.35
CA ALA A 165 10.78 -8.33 -4.03
C ALA A 165 12.11 -8.65 -3.35
N LYS A 166 12.06 -9.28 -2.15
CA LYS A 166 13.25 -9.83 -1.47
C LYS A 166 13.68 -11.17 -2.04
N ASN A 167 12.73 -12.11 -2.18
CA ASN A 167 13.05 -13.50 -2.49
C ASN A 167 12.39 -14.00 -3.79
N LYS A 168 11.14 -13.62 -4.05
CA LYS A 168 10.36 -14.14 -5.18
C LYS A 168 9.70 -13.02 -5.96
N LEU A 169 9.89 -13.06 -7.29
CA LEU A 169 9.25 -12.14 -8.22
C LEU A 169 8.52 -12.92 -9.30
N LYS A 170 7.29 -12.50 -9.62
CA LYS A 170 6.56 -12.99 -10.79
C LYS A 170 5.85 -11.82 -11.48
N VAL A 171 6.04 -11.72 -12.79
CA VAL A 171 5.38 -10.73 -13.63
C VAL A 171 4.30 -11.42 -14.47
N TYR A 172 3.10 -10.83 -14.48
CA TYR A 172 1.96 -11.27 -15.28
C TYR A 172 1.67 -10.21 -16.33
N TRP A 173 1.88 -10.56 -17.57
CA TRP A 173 1.61 -9.75 -18.76
C TRP A 173 1.26 -10.64 -19.96
N SER A 174 0.70 -10.07 -21.04
CA SER A 174 0.59 -10.80 -22.29
C SER A 174 1.93 -10.76 -23.03
N PRO A 175 2.17 -11.67 -23.98
CA PRO A 175 3.39 -11.64 -24.80
C PRO A 175 3.58 -10.30 -25.52
N GLU A 176 2.49 -9.69 -25.99
CA GLU A 176 2.49 -8.38 -26.66
C GLU A 176 2.89 -7.26 -25.70
N THR A 177 2.32 -7.27 -24.48
CA THR A 177 2.65 -6.30 -23.42
C THR A 177 4.11 -6.45 -22.99
N GLU A 178 4.60 -7.68 -22.82
CA GLU A 178 5.98 -7.97 -22.49
C GLU A 178 6.93 -7.34 -23.54
N GLN A 179 6.71 -7.65 -24.81
CA GLN A 179 7.53 -7.13 -25.90
C GLN A 179 7.51 -5.60 -25.92
N SER A 180 6.33 -4.98 -25.84
CA SER A 180 6.16 -3.53 -25.87
C SER A 180 6.87 -2.84 -24.70
N VAL A 181 6.82 -3.42 -23.49
CA VAL A 181 7.51 -2.88 -22.30
C VAL A 181 9.01 -3.02 -22.45
N LEU A 182 9.52 -4.19 -22.84
CA LEU A 182 10.96 -4.45 -22.96
C LEU A 182 11.61 -3.58 -24.04
N GLU A 183 10.99 -3.44 -25.22
CA GLU A 183 11.49 -2.56 -26.30
C GLU A 183 11.64 -1.11 -25.83
N ARG A 184 10.68 -0.61 -25.03
CA ARG A 184 10.77 0.76 -24.48
C ARG A 184 11.86 0.92 -23.43
N LEU A 185 12.16 -0.12 -22.66
CA LEU A 185 13.25 -0.10 -21.69
C LEU A 185 14.61 -0.07 -22.40
N GLU A 186 14.78 -0.84 -23.48
CA GLU A 186 16.01 -0.88 -24.29
C GLU A 186 16.29 0.45 -24.99
N VAL A 187 15.30 1.08 -25.61
CA VAL A 187 15.46 2.36 -26.31
C VAL A 187 15.95 3.47 -25.36
N LYS A 188 15.48 3.52 -24.13
CA LYS A 188 15.94 4.51 -23.14
C LYS A 188 17.37 4.26 -22.68
N SER A 189 17.80 3.02 -22.56
CA SER A 189 19.18 2.68 -22.25
C SER A 189 20.11 3.17 -23.35
N SER A 190 19.81 2.83 -24.60
CA SER A 190 20.60 3.23 -25.79
C SER A 190 20.73 4.75 -25.94
N GLN A 191 19.69 5.52 -25.65
CA GLN A 191 19.75 6.99 -25.72
C GLN A 191 20.62 7.60 -24.62
N LYS A 192 20.59 7.07 -23.40
CA LYS A 192 21.48 7.52 -22.31
C LYS A 192 22.95 7.19 -22.63
N ASP A 193 23.21 6.01 -23.14
CA ASP A 193 24.54 5.56 -23.50
C ASP A 193 25.09 6.39 -24.69
N ALA A 194 24.28 6.66 -25.69
CA ALA A 194 24.64 7.55 -26.80
C ALA A 194 24.93 8.99 -26.35
N HIS A 195 24.15 9.52 -25.39
CA HIS A 195 24.37 10.85 -24.84
C HIS A 195 25.65 10.91 -24.00
N LEU A 196 25.93 9.91 -23.17
CA LEU A 196 27.18 9.78 -22.40
C LEU A 196 28.41 9.66 -23.34
N LEU A 197 28.31 8.86 -24.39
CA LEU A 197 29.38 8.74 -25.39
C LEU A 197 29.62 10.04 -26.14
N SER A 198 28.57 10.81 -26.48
CA SER A 198 28.69 12.12 -27.11
C SER A 198 29.36 13.16 -26.19
N GLN A 199 29.04 13.14 -24.90
CA GLN A 199 29.68 14.01 -23.91
C GLN A 199 31.18 13.64 -23.69
N LEU A 200 31.51 12.35 -23.63
CA LEU A 200 32.90 11.89 -23.52
C LEU A 200 33.73 12.25 -24.75
N SER A 201 33.14 12.14 -25.96
CA SER A 201 33.85 12.52 -27.19
C SER A 201 34.09 14.01 -27.31
N SER A 202 33.20 14.88 -26.78
CA SER A 202 33.41 16.32 -26.75
C SER A 202 34.52 16.75 -25.79
N LEU A 203 34.69 16.05 -24.66
CA LEU A 203 35.75 16.29 -23.69
C LEU A 203 37.16 15.84 -24.17
N THR A 204 37.23 14.91 -25.12
CA THR A 204 38.49 14.44 -25.71
C THR A 204 38.98 15.27 -26.88
N MET A 205 38.18 16.22 -27.42
CA MET A 205 38.56 17.11 -28.51
C MET A 205 39.06 18.50 -28.05
N GLU A 206 39.04 18.76 -26.76
CA GLU A 206 39.55 20.05 -26.19
C GLU A 206 40.94 19.97 -25.55
N ASN A 207 41.71 18.88 -25.81
CA ASN A 207 43.13 18.78 -25.38
C ASN A 207 44.09 18.69 -26.55
#